data_6d34fd64dba4fa658024f5bf0f4fe23e
#
_entry.id   6d34fd64dba4fa658024f5bf0f4fe23e
#
_cell.length_a   1.000
_cell.length_b   1.000
_cell.length_c   1.000
_cell.angle_alpha   90.00
_cell.angle_beta   90.00
_cell.angle_gamma   90.00
#
_symmetry.space_group_name_H-M   'P 1'
#
loop_
_entity.id
_entity.type
_entity.pdbx_description
1 polymer ?
#
loop_
_entity_poly.entity_id
_entity_poly.type
_entity_poly.pdbx_seq_one_letter_code
_entity_poly.pdbx_strand_id
1 'polypeptide(L)'
;MTEEKNETKISKNKTAKVKTKSGNEYSYTYVDIAQIHEYLESINAKYIQQIKRIDNDDYIMTKRCFDNKWEDEWLQGSKVVDATLFGTDNPAQKQGSALTYARRYSLLMAFGLATEDDDAQSL
;
A
#
# COMPACT_ATOMS: atom_id res chain seq x y z
N MET A 1 -14.21 -19.50 19.33
CA MET A 1 -13.90 -18.98 18.84
C MET A 1 -13.43 -18.99 18.00
N THR A 2 -13.24 -18.97 17.43
CA THR A 2 -12.80 -18.97 16.72
C THR A 2 -12.25 -18.31 16.10
N GLU A 3 -11.75 -18.08 15.83
CA GLU A 3 -11.27 -17.50 15.24
C GLU A 3 -10.83 -17.35 14.32
N GLU A 4 -10.66 -17.20 13.72
CA GLU A 4 -10.26 -17.09 12.96
C GLU A 4 -9.98 -16.50 12.16
N LYS A 5 -9.73 -16.13 11.56
CA LYS A 5 -9.34 -15.73 10.80
C LYS A 5 -8.63 -15.15 10.39
N ASN A 6 -8.41 -14.77 10.28
CA ASN A 6 -7.35 -14.54 9.81
C ASN A 6 -7.05 -13.32 8.98
N GLU A 7 -7.39 -13.21 7.76
CA GLU A 7 -7.18 -12.06 6.91
C GLU A 7 -8.43 -11.23 6.80
N THR A 8 -8.32 -9.92 7.02
CA THR A 8 -9.41 -9.00 6.75
C THR A 8 -9.26 -8.51 5.33
N LYS A 9 -10.33 -8.59 4.57
CA LYS A 9 -10.34 -8.16 3.19
C LYS A 9 -11.00 -6.81 3.05
N ILE A 10 -10.43 -6.00 2.18
CA ILE A 10 -10.93 -4.67 1.89
C ILE A 10 -11.26 -4.60 0.41
N SER A 11 -12.46 -4.10 0.09
CA SER A 11 -12.87 -3.97 -1.30
C SER A 11 -12.12 -2.84 -1.98
N LYS A 12 -11.75 -3.06 -3.22
CA LYS A 12 -11.14 -2.00 -4.02
C LYS A 12 -12.23 -1.04 -4.45
N ASN A 13 -12.15 0.19 -3.98
CA ASN A 13 -13.20 1.16 -4.17
C ASN A 13 -12.83 2.32 -5.08
N LYS A 14 -11.63 2.33 -5.62
CA LYS A 14 -11.17 3.40 -6.49
C LYS A 14 -10.72 2.86 -7.83
N THR A 15 -10.86 3.67 -8.85
CA THR A 15 -10.40 3.34 -10.19
C THR A 15 -9.44 4.40 -10.66
N ALA A 16 -8.29 3.96 -11.18
CA ALA A 16 -7.31 4.86 -11.76
C ALA A 16 -7.18 4.57 -13.24
N LYS A 17 -6.94 5.61 -14.02
CA LYS A 17 -6.70 5.48 -15.45
C LYS A 17 -5.24 5.74 -15.73
N VAL A 18 -4.64 4.86 -16.50
CA VAL A 18 -3.22 4.95 -16.84
C VAL A 18 -3.08 4.99 -18.35
N LYS A 19 -2.28 5.95 -18.81
CA LYS A 19 -1.99 6.07 -20.23
C LYS A 19 -0.58 5.59 -20.47
N THR A 20 -0.44 4.62 -21.37
CA THR A 20 0.87 4.07 -21.67
C THR A 20 1.62 4.97 -22.64
N LYS A 21 2.92 4.73 -22.81
CA LYS A 21 3.73 5.51 -23.72
C LYS A 21 3.32 5.34 -25.17
N SER A 22 2.69 4.23 -25.50
CA SER A 22 2.19 3.98 -26.85
C SER A 22 0.86 4.66 -27.12
N GLY A 23 0.30 5.37 -26.15
CA GLY A 23 -0.96 6.07 -26.31
C GLY A 23 -2.18 5.26 -25.89
N ASN A 24 -2.01 4.00 -25.54
CA ASN A 24 -3.11 3.19 -25.05
C ASN A 24 -3.47 3.58 -23.62
N GLU A 25 -4.73 3.36 -23.29
CA GLU A 25 -5.23 3.72 -21.97
C GLU A 25 -5.86 2.49 -21.33
N TYR A 26 -5.62 2.31 -20.06
CA TYR A 26 -6.30 1.26 -19.30
C TYR A 26 -6.62 1.77 -17.91
N SER A 27 -7.51 1.06 -17.22
CA SER A 27 -7.87 1.42 -15.86
C SER A 27 -7.69 0.22 -14.93
N TYR A 28 -7.50 0.51 -13.66
CA TYR A 28 -7.42 -0.53 -12.64
C TYR A 28 -8.08 -0.03 -11.36
N THR A 29 -8.50 -0.96 -10.51
CA THR A 29 -9.10 -0.61 -9.23
C THR A 29 -8.11 -0.82 -8.10
N TYR A 30 -8.29 -0.07 -7.04
CA TYR A 30 -7.40 -0.17 -5.88
C TYR A 30 -8.13 0.29 -4.62
N VAL A 31 -7.57 -0.09 -3.46
CA VAL A 31 -8.03 0.38 -2.16
C VAL A 31 -7.35 1.72 -1.89
N ASP A 32 -8.15 2.76 -1.62
CA ASP A 32 -7.52 4.03 -1.31
C ASP A 32 -7.08 4.06 0.16
N ILE A 33 -6.19 5.01 0.46
CA ILE A 33 -5.59 5.07 1.78
C ILE A 33 -6.61 5.47 2.85
N ALA A 34 -7.64 6.22 2.46
CA ALA A 34 -8.67 6.60 3.41
C ALA A 34 -9.43 5.40 3.93
N GLN A 35 -9.69 4.42 3.07
CA GLN A 35 -10.37 3.20 3.47
C GLN A 35 -9.49 2.39 4.43
N ILE A 36 -8.19 2.36 4.17
CA ILE A 36 -7.26 1.69 5.08
C ILE A 36 -7.28 2.37 6.45
N HIS A 37 -7.23 3.70 6.47
CA HIS A 37 -7.26 4.45 7.71
C HIS A 37 -8.54 4.20 8.51
N GLU A 38 -9.66 4.11 7.80
CA GLU A 38 -10.94 3.84 8.44
C GLU A 38 -10.93 2.49 9.12
N TYR A 39 -10.38 1.50 8.45
CA TYR A 39 -10.26 0.18 9.06
C TYR A 39 -9.35 0.21 10.28
N LEU A 40 -8.19 0.86 10.17
CA LEU A 40 -7.26 0.93 11.30
C LEU A 40 -7.88 1.62 12.50
N GLU A 41 -8.64 2.67 12.25
CA GLU A 41 -9.33 3.36 13.32
C GLU A 41 -10.30 2.41 14.04
N SER A 42 -10.98 1.56 13.27
CA SER A 42 -11.94 0.63 13.84
C SER A 42 -11.30 -0.39 14.77
N ILE A 43 -10.02 -0.68 14.62
CA ILE A 43 -9.31 -1.62 15.50
C ILE A 43 -8.36 -0.91 16.44
N ASN A 44 -8.50 0.41 16.57
CA ASN A 44 -7.66 1.24 17.42
C ASN A 44 -6.17 1.08 17.11
N ALA A 45 -5.86 1.09 15.83
CA ALA A 45 -4.48 0.98 15.35
C ALA A 45 -4.08 2.25 14.62
N LYS A 46 -2.79 2.54 14.64
CA LYS A 46 -2.23 3.63 13.87
C LYS A 46 -0.79 3.28 13.50
N TYR A 47 -0.17 4.14 12.71
CA TYR A 47 1.14 3.84 12.19
C TYR A 47 1.89 5.11 11.85
N ILE A 48 3.20 4.95 11.66
CA ILE A 48 4.01 5.95 10.99
C ILE A 48 4.83 5.23 9.91
N GLN A 49 5.20 5.96 8.89
CA GLN A 49 6.01 5.42 7.80
C GLN A 49 7.18 6.32 7.52
N GLN A 50 8.28 5.72 7.08
CA GLN A 50 9.45 6.46 6.64
C GLN A 50 10.12 5.68 5.52
N ILE A 51 10.96 6.37 4.76
CA ILE A 51 11.72 5.76 3.68
C ILE A 51 13.09 5.39 4.21
N LYS A 52 13.54 4.19 3.86
CA LYS A 52 14.87 3.73 4.20
C LYS A 52 15.56 3.23 2.94
N ARG A 53 16.79 3.69 2.72
CA ARG A 53 17.57 3.23 1.58
C ARG A 53 18.33 1.97 1.97
N ILE A 54 18.16 0.92 1.19
CA ILE A 54 18.84 -0.36 1.39
C ILE A 54 19.37 -0.79 0.04
N ASP A 55 20.70 -0.91 -0.07
CA ASP A 55 21.35 -1.38 -1.32
C ASP A 55 20.90 -0.59 -2.54
N ASN A 56 20.88 0.73 -2.42
CA ASN A 56 20.53 1.66 -3.51
C ASN A 56 19.06 1.68 -3.89
N ASP A 57 18.21 1.01 -3.14
CA ASP A 57 16.77 1.05 -3.35
C ASP A 57 16.10 1.68 -2.13
N ASP A 58 15.00 2.36 -2.39
CA ASP A 58 14.20 2.97 -1.32
C ASP A 58 13.05 2.06 -0.95
N TYR A 59 12.88 1.84 0.35
CA TYR A 59 11.81 1.00 0.88
C TYR A 59 10.97 1.81 1.85
N ILE A 60 9.68 1.51 1.88
CA ILE A 60 8.78 2.09 2.87
C ILE A 60 8.84 1.23 4.12
N MET A 61 9.18 1.84 5.24
CA MET A 61 9.19 1.17 6.53
C MET A 61 7.96 1.62 7.31
N THR A 62 7.30 0.70 7.99
CA THR A 62 6.10 1.00 8.76
C THR A 62 6.28 0.57 10.20
N LYS A 63 5.94 1.44 11.12
CA LYS A 63 5.92 1.12 12.54
C LYS A 63 4.48 1.20 13.02
N ARG A 64 4.04 0.20 13.77
CA ARG A 64 2.62 0.05 14.13
C ARG A 64 2.39 0.37 15.59
N CYS A 65 1.15 0.79 15.85
CA CYS A 65 0.70 1.07 17.21
C CYS A 65 -0.69 0.45 17.39
N PHE A 66 -0.86 -0.32 18.44
CA PHE A 66 -2.14 -0.95 18.78
C PHE A 66 -2.53 -0.55 20.19
N ASP A 67 -3.74 -0.02 20.34
CA ASP A 67 -4.25 0.40 21.66
C ASP A 67 -3.29 1.33 22.38
N ASN A 68 -2.77 2.29 21.62
CA ASN A 68 -1.82 3.32 22.08
C ASN A 68 -0.46 2.79 22.52
N LYS A 69 -0.12 1.57 22.12
CA LYS A 69 1.20 1.01 22.38
C LYS A 69 1.93 0.82 21.07
N TRP A 70 3.08 1.45 20.94
CA TRP A 70 3.91 1.32 19.75
C TRP A 70 4.76 0.07 19.83
N GLU A 71 4.82 -0.65 18.71
CA GLU A 71 5.78 -1.75 18.58
C GLU A 71 7.17 -1.16 18.40
N ASP A 72 8.17 -1.91 18.82
CA ASP A 72 9.54 -1.43 18.71
C ASP A 72 10.12 -1.58 17.30
N GLU A 73 9.55 -2.46 16.54
CA GLU A 73 10.08 -2.88 15.25
C GLU A 73 9.55 -2.05 14.10
N TRP A 74 10.44 -1.73 13.17
CA TRP A 74 10.04 -1.17 11.89
C TRP A 74 9.92 -2.31 10.89
N LEU A 75 8.79 -2.40 10.22
CA LEU A 75 8.54 -3.45 9.24
C LEU A 75 8.94 -2.97 7.86
N GLN A 76 9.78 -3.73 7.19
CA GLN A 76 10.15 -3.40 5.83
C GLN A 76 8.99 -3.72 4.90
N GLY A 77 8.59 -2.73 4.12
CA GLY A 77 7.48 -2.87 3.21
C GLY A 77 7.93 -2.87 1.77
N SER A 78 7.14 -2.24 0.93
CA SER A 78 7.34 -2.24 -0.50
C SER A 78 8.49 -1.34 -0.91
N LYS A 79 9.22 -1.77 -1.93
CA LYS A 79 10.20 -0.93 -2.60
C LYS A 79 9.47 0.15 -3.39
N VAL A 80 10.05 1.35 -3.41
CA VAL A 80 9.54 2.43 -4.25
C VAL A 80 10.02 2.16 -5.67
N VAL A 81 9.10 1.73 -6.53
CA VAL A 81 9.46 1.29 -7.87
C VAL A 81 9.78 2.47 -8.77
N ASP A 82 10.39 2.16 -9.91
CA ASP A 82 10.71 3.16 -10.91
C ASP A 82 9.45 3.85 -11.39
N ALA A 83 9.44 5.17 -11.27
CA ALA A 83 8.27 5.97 -11.63
C ALA A 83 7.92 5.90 -13.12
N THR A 84 8.85 5.47 -13.96
CA THR A 84 8.56 5.35 -15.38
C THR A 84 7.46 4.33 -15.66
N LEU A 85 7.16 3.47 -14.70
CA LEU A 85 6.09 2.48 -14.86
C LEU A 85 4.70 3.10 -14.86
N PHE A 86 4.58 4.36 -14.46
CA PHE A 86 3.27 4.97 -14.27
C PHE A 86 2.75 5.74 -15.47
N GLY A 87 3.50 5.75 -16.59
CA GLY A 87 2.93 6.18 -17.85
C GLY A 87 2.61 7.67 -18.00
N THR A 88 3.04 8.51 -17.09
CA THR A 88 2.88 9.95 -17.19
C THR A 88 4.22 10.59 -17.52
N ASP A 89 4.18 11.75 -18.17
CA ASP A 89 5.41 12.47 -18.52
C ASP A 89 5.81 13.49 -17.45
N ASN A 90 4.98 13.71 -16.47
CA ASN A 90 5.24 14.69 -15.41
C ASN A 90 6.10 14.04 -14.33
N PRO A 91 7.36 14.49 -14.14
CA PRO A 91 8.24 13.85 -13.14
C PRO A 91 7.69 13.90 -11.71
N ALA A 92 7.04 15.00 -11.34
CA ALA A 92 6.48 15.11 -10.00
C ALA A 92 5.33 14.12 -9.80
N GLN A 93 4.48 13.96 -10.81
CA GLN A 93 3.40 12.99 -10.75
C GLN A 93 3.92 11.56 -10.70
N LYS A 94 4.95 11.27 -11.49
CA LYS A 94 5.56 9.94 -11.47
C LYS A 94 6.02 9.57 -10.07
N GLN A 95 6.76 10.46 -9.45
CA GLN A 95 7.29 10.19 -8.13
C GLN A 95 6.18 10.09 -7.09
N GLY A 96 5.19 10.99 -7.16
CA GLY A 96 4.06 10.95 -6.25
C GLY A 96 3.27 9.66 -6.35
N SER A 97 3.05 9.19 -7.58
CA SER A 97 2.33 7.93 -7.80
C SER A 97 3.11 6.74 -7.27
N ALA A 98 4.41 6.72 -7.49
CA ALA A 98 5.25 5.64 -7.01
C ALA A 98 5.25 5.56 -5.49
N LEU A 99 5.36 6.71 -4.83
CA LEU A 99 5.33 6.76 -3.38
C LEU A 99 3.97 6.34 -2.83
N THR A 100 2.90 6.83 -3.43
CA THR A 100 1.55 6.49 -2.97
C THR A 100 1.31 4.98 -3.08
N TYR A 101 1.72 4.40 -4.19
CA TYR A 101 1.59 2.97 -4.43
C TYR A 101 2.35 2.18 -3.36
N ALA A 102 3.62 2.55 -3.15
CA ALA A 102 4.46 1.85 -2.17
C ALA A 102 3.91 1.97 -0.75
N ARG A 103 3.38 3.15 -0.41
CA ARG A 103 2.83 3.37 0.92
C ARG A 103 1.59 2.52 1.17
N ARG A 104 0.69 2.45 0.18
CA ARG A 104 -0.52 1.65 0.32
C ARG A 104 -0.19 0.17 0.48
N TYR A 105 0.68 -0.35 -0.37
CA TYR A 105 1.05 -1.76 -0.29
C TYR A 105 1.77 -2.07 1.02
N SER A 106 2.61 -1.16 1.48
CA SER A 106 3.30 -1.36 2.74
C SER A 106 2.35 -1.43 3.91
N LEU A 107 1.28 -0.62 3.88
CA LEU A 107 0.26 -0.68 4.92
C LEU A 107 -0.51 -1.99 4.87
N LEU A 108 -0.91 -2.43 3.69
CA LEU A 108 -1.62 -3.69 3.57
C LEU A 108 -0.78 -4.84 4.11
N MET A 109 0.51 -4.86 3.77
CA MET A 109 1.41 -5.88 4.28
C MET A 109 1.61 -5.79 5.78
N ALA A 110 1.81 -4.58 6.29
CA ALA A 110 2.12 -4.39 7.71
C ALA A 110 0.98 -4.82 8.62
N PHE A 111 -0.26 -4.66 8.16
CA PHE A 111 -1.43 -5.00 8.97
C PHE A 111 -2.12 -6.28 8.52
N GLY A 112 -1.49 -7.01 7.61
CA GLY A 112 -2.04 -8.30 7.19
C GLY A 112 -3.36 -8.20 6.47
N LEU A 113 -3.55 -7.12 5.70
CA LEU A 113 -4.79 -6.90 4.96
C LEU A 113 -4.63 -7.41 3.53
N ALA A 114 -5.71 -7.93 2.98
CA ALA A 114 -5.74 -8.39 1.61
C ALA A 114 -6.88 -7.71 0.87
N THR A 115 -6.70 -7.46 -0.42
CA THR A 115 -7.80 -6.99 -1.26
C THR A 115 -8.53 -8.20 -1.82
N GLU A 116 -9.69 -7.95 -2.42
CA GLU A 116 -10.49 -9.04 -2.98
C GLU A 116 -9.74 -9.82 -4.05
N ASP A 117 -8.87 -9.13 -4.79
CA ASP A 117 -8.15 -9.78 -5.89
C ASP A 117 -6.96 -10.61 -5.41
N ASP A 118 -6.50 -10.37 -4.20
CA ASP A 118 -5.30 -11.06 -3.70
C ASP A 118 -5.53 -12.54 -3.48
N ASP A 119 -6.77 -12.94 -3.30
CA ASP A 119 -7.10 -14.35 -3.11
C ASP A 119 -6.63 -15.21 -4.27
N ALA A 120 -6.79 -14.71 -5.49
CA ALA A 120 -6.43 -15.47 -6.67
C ALA A 120 -4.94 -15.52 -6.89
N GLN A 121 -4.19 -14.65 -6.25
CA GLN A 121 -2.76 -14.50 -6.47
C GLN A 121 -1.91 -15.04 -5.34
N SER A 122 -2.50 -15.34 -4.23
CA SER A 122 -1.76 -15.78 -3.06
C SER A 122 -1.38 -17.25 -3.13
N LEU A 123 -1.36 -17.78 -4.30
CA LEU A 123 -1.05 -19.19 -4.50
C LEU A 123 0.47 -19.47 -4.50
#